data_1a58a047dc42e0471534c84a96aa8228
#
_entry.id   1a58a047dc42e0471534c84a96aa8228
#
_cell.length_a   1.000
_cell.length_b   1.000
_cell.length_c   1.000
_cell.angle_alpha   90.00
_cell.angle_beta   90.00
_cell.angle_gamma   90.00
#
_symmetry.space_group_name_H-M   'P 1'
#
loop_
_entity.id
_entity.type
_entity.pdbx_description
1 polymer ?
#
loop_
_entity_poly.entity_id
_entity_poly.type
_entity_poly.pdbx_seq_one_letter_code
_entity_poly.pdbx_strand_id
1 'polypeptide(L)'
;MNKPFGFIIFFIYLIASQLIAGCTIQPSEQSDIDVLQKHVEWLAHDDRLGRLSGSFGEADAANYISDYFAQTGLEPLGRAGTYLQQFTLTGEISEAMGVMNNRSRNVLGAIRGEEFPERYIVLGAHYDGQGRGGVISMNTEDRDVIHPSADDNASGTAVMMVLAERFAAEPAQVTILFAAFSGEEQGMLGSKHFTEEFLDGSVSAFGMINLDMVGRMTDNEVSIHGTESGNRWSDILSRINTDSLDVQIVSSRLGTSDHVPFHDAGIPAIHYHTGMHDDYHTDRDTAEKLNFSGMVKVADHAEKLIRELAREDPESFQFRQMNRRPNPVIEPGTPTLGVLPDYMFRGNGMRIDEVTSGDRADLAGLQPGDIIKSLNGMTVTNIFDYMNALESISENDSVELQYQRNEQLSTVTISF
;
A
#
# COMPACT_ATOMS: atom_id res chain seq x y z
N MET A 1 -59.73 -28.90 71.26
CA MET A 1 -58.83 -27.97 71.90
C MET A 1 -57.76 -27.68 70.91
N ASN A 2 -57.68 -26.45 70.51
CA ASN A 2 -57.21 -25.94 69.28
C ASN A 2 -55.69 -26.09 69.04
N LYS A 3 -55.33 -26.63 67.88
CA LYS A 3 -53.95 -26.46 67.26
C LYS A 3 -53.97 -25.28 66.34
N PRO A 4 -52.94 -24.39 66.26
CA PRO A 4 -52.80 -23.40 65.21
C PRO A 4 -52.02 -23.96 64.04
N PHE A 5 -52.57 -23.71 62.89
CA PHE A 5 -51.91 -23.89 61.54
C PHE A 5 -50.79 -22.88 61.35
N GLY A 6 -49.56 -23.34 61.06
CA GLY A 6 -48.46 -22.52 60.63
C GLY A 6 -48.47 -22.43 59.13
N PHE A 7 -48.60 -21.19 58.60
CA PHE A 7 -48.42 -20.88 57.20
C PHE A 7 -46.94 -20.70 56.93
N ILE A 8 -46.37 -21.56 56.08
CA ILE A 8 -45.03 -21.39 55.54
C ILE A 8 -45.18 -20.61 54.24
N ILE A 9 -44.73 -19.34 54.21
CA ILE A 9 -44.61 -18.49 52.99
C ILE A 9 -43.29 -18.82 52.32
N PHE A 10 -43.32 -19.48 51.14
CA PHE A 10 -42.19 -19.63 50.23
C PHE A 10 -42.00 -18.34 49.47
N PHE A 11 -40.93 -17.59 49.76
CA PHE A 11 -40.46 -16.51 48.91
C PHE A 11 -39.70 -17.11 47.73
N ILE A 12 -40.30 -17.10 46.55
CA ILE A 12 -39.62 -17.38 45.29
C ILE A 12 -38.89 -16.12 44.88
N TYR A 13 -37.55 -16.07 45.01
CA TYR A 13 -36.71 -15.05 44.39
C TYR A 13 -36.64 -15.37 42.90
N LEU A 14 -37.36 -14.62 42.08
CA LEU A 14 -37.18 -14.59 40.66
C LEU A 14 -35.94 -13.71 40.36
N ILE A 15 -34.79 -14.35 40.12
CA ILE A 15 -33.62 -13.66 39.59
C ILE A 15 -33.89 -13.42 38.10
N ALA A 16 -34.34 -12.22 37.78
CA ALA A 16 -34.34 -11.73 36.39
C ALA A 16 -32.90 -11.41 36.00
N SER A 17 -32.22 -12.38 35.38
CA SER A 17 -30.98 -12.09 34.63
C SER A 17 -31.35 -11.23 33.42
N GLN A 18 -31.17 -9.92 33.55
CA GLN A 18 -31.13 -9.06 32.40
C GLN A 18 -29.87 -9.42 31.59
N LEU A 19 -30.03 -10.14 30.49
CA LEU A 19 -29.08 -10.19 29.41
C LEU A 19 -28.97 -8.74 28.88
N ILE A 20 -27.95 -8.04 29.31
CA ILE A 20 -27.49 -6.84 28.59
C ILE A 20 -26.87 -7.41 27.31
N ALA A 21 -27.67 -7.50 26.26
CA ALA A 21 -27.15 -7.58 24.91
C ALA A 21 -26.39 -6.30 24.70
N GLY A 22 -25.06 -6.34 24.83
CA GLY A 22 -24.19 -5.27 24.42
C GLY A 22 -24.44 -5.06 22.92
N CYS A 23 -25.14 -4.01 22.58
CA CYS A 23 -25.23 -3.50 21.22
C CYS A 23 -23.81 -2.98 20.92
N THR A 24 -22.93 -3.80 20.36
CA THR A 24 -21.71 -3.33 19.73
C THR A 24 -22.18 -2.48 18.55
N ILE A 25 -22.17 -1.17 18.75
CA ILE A 25 -22.38 -0.20 17.67
C ILE A 25 -21.16 -0.40 16.75
N GLN A 26 -21.35 -1.09 15.64
CA GLN A 26 -20.40 -1.01 14.51
C GLN A 26 -20.32 0.46 14.13
N PRO A 27 -19.12 1.04 14.01
CA PRO A 27 -18.99 2.40 13.52
C PRO A 27 -19.81 2.53 12.25
N SER A 28 -20.62 3.60 12.13
CA SER A 28 -21.38 3.79 10.90
C SER A 28 -20.37 4.08 9.77
N GLU A 29 -20.67 3.66 8.55
CA GLU A 29 -19.83 3.94 7.37
C GLU A 29 -19.46 5.43 7.28
N GLN A 30 -20.36 6.32 7.63
CA GLN A 30 -20.10 7.76 7.68
C GLN A 30 -19.03 8.12 8.73
N SER A 31 -18.99 7.45 9.87
CA SER A 31 -17.95 7.67 10.88
C SER A 31 -16.56 7.32 10.35
N ASP A 32 -16.45 6.22 9.62
CA ASP A 32 -15.16 5.79 9.04
C ASP A 32 -14.70 6.73 7.92
N ILE A 33 -15.63 7.21 7.09
CA ILE A 33 -15.35 8.24 6.08
C ILE A 33 -14.77 9.50 6.75
N ASP A 34 -15.40 9.99 7.82
CA ASP A 34 -14.96 11.20 8.52
C ASP A 34 -13.56 11.01 9.14
N VAL A 35 -13.28 9.82 9.67
CA VAL A 35 -11.95 9.47 10.23
C VAL A 35 -10.89 9.37 9.14
N LEU A 36 -11.19 8.66 8.04
CA LEU A 36 -10.29 8.55 6.88
C LEU A 36 -9.96 9.93 6.31
N GLN A 37 -10.98 10.75 6.08
CA GLN A 37 -10.80 12.09 5.55
C GLN A 37 -9.90 12.93 6.45
N LYS A 38 -10.13 12.91 7.76
CA LYS A 38 -9.30 13.62 8.74
C LYS A 38 -7.83 13.18 8.66
N HIS A 39 -7.55 11.88 8.56
CA HIS A 39 -6.18 11.38 8.50
C HIS A 39 -5.49 11.76 7.18
N VAL A 40 -6.17 11.57 6.06
CA VAL A 40 -5.63 11.94 4.75
C VAL A 40 -5.37 13.45 4.65
N GLU A 41 -6.37 14.28 4.99
CA GLU A 41 -6.22 15.74 4.97
C GLU A 41 -5.07 16.22 5.86
N TRP A 42 -4.85 15.58 7.01
CA TRP A 42 -3.74 15.91 7.88
C TRP A 42 -2.40 15.49 7.29
N LEU A 43 -2.28 14.24 6.80
CA LEU A 43 -1.04 13.70 6.24
C LEU A 43 -0.64 14.41 4.95
N ALA A 44 -1.59 14.64 4.04
CA ALA A 44 -1.35 15.26 2.75
C ALA A 44 -1.31 16.79 2.77
N HIS A 45 -1.46 17.43 3.95
CA HIS A 45 -1.44 18.89 4.08
C HIS A 45 -0.06 19.47 3.75
N ASP A 46 -0.01 20.63 3.11
CA ASP A 46 1.23 21.31 2.69
C ASP A 46 2.23 21.56 3.86
N ASP A 47 1.73 21.70 5.10
CA ASP A 47 2.59 21.80 6.29
C ASP A 47 3.49 20.57 6.49
N ARG A 48 3.14 19.43 5.91
CA ARG A 48 3.94 18.19 5.94
C ARG A 48 5.00 18.18 4.84
N LEU A 49 5.03 19.20 3.98
CA LEU A 49 6.02 19.38 2.91
C LEU A 49 6.21 18.12 2.06
N GLY A 50 5.13 17.36 1.81
CA GLY A 50 5.12 16.11 1.06
C GLY A 50 5.84 14.95 1.73
N ARG A 51 6.10 15.00 3.03
CA ARG A 51 6.59 13.89 3.89
C ARG A 51 7.84 13.16 3.39
N LEU A 52 8.75 13.85 2.68
CA LEU A 52 10.00 13.23 2.23
C LEU A 52 10.73 12.56 3.40
N SER A 53 11.11 11.30 3.25
CA SER A 53 11.84 10.54 4.26
C SER A 53 13.08 11.27 4.76
N GLY A 54 13.32 11.25 6.06
CA GLY A 54 14.43 11.97 6.69
C GLY A 54 14.24 13.48 6.77
N SER A 55 13.07 14.01 6.42
CA SER A 55 12.70 15.43 6.56
C SER A 55 11.92 15.72 7.85
N PHE A 56 11.65 17.01 8.08
CA PHE A 56 10.76 17.43 9.15
C PHE A 56 9.33 16.95 8.95
N GLY A 57 8.82 17.01 7.70
CA GLY A 57 7.45 16.60 7.39
C GLY A 57 7.21 15.11 7.65
N GLU A 58 8.18 14.26 7.31
CA GLU A 58 8.15 12.82 7.65
C GLU A 58 8.17 12.62 9.18
N ALA A 59 9.05 13.33 9.89
CA ALA A 59 9.15 13.21 11.34
C ALA A 59 7.86 13.63 12.06
N ASP A 60 7.17 14.64 11.55
CA ASP A 60 5.90 15.12 12.08
C ASP A 60 4.78 14.10 11.81
N ALA A 61 4.75 13.49 10.60
CA ALA A 61 3.83 12.41 10.26
C ALA A 61 4.06 11.16 11.16
N ALA A 62 5.32 10.79 11.41
CA ALA A 62 5.65 9.70 12.33
C ALA A 62 5.14 9.95 13.77
N ASN A 63 5.26 11.17 14.26
CA ASN A 63 4.73 11.55 15.57
C ASN A 63 3.20 11.47 15.59
N TYR A 64 2.54 11.98 14.56
CA TYR A 64 1.08 11.90 14.41
C TYR A 64 0.56 10.47 14.46
N ILE A 65 1.18 9.57 13.70
CA ILE A 65 0.81 8.14 13.68
C ILE A 65 1.11 7.48 15.03
N SER A 66 2.27 7.79 15.65
CA SER A 66 2.64 7.27 16.97
C SER A 66 1.65 7.71 18.05
N ASP A 67 1.24 8.98 18.06
CA ASP A 67 0.26 9.51 18.99
C ASP A 67 -1.12 8.86 18.80
N TYR A 68 -1.50 8.61 17.54
CA TYR A 68 -2.74 7.90 17.25
C TYR A 68 -2.68 6.45 17.72
N PHE A 69 -1.60 5.72 17.47
CA PHE A 69 -1.42 4.35 17.98
C PHE A 69 -1.50 4.30 19.50
N ALA A 70 -0.88 5.29 20.19
CA ALA A 70 -0.95 5.38 21.64
C ALA A 70 -2.38 5.65 22.15
N GLN A 71 -3.13 6.54 21.49
CA GLN A 71 -4.52 6.86 21.84
C GLN A 71 -5.45 5.68 21.60
N THR A 72 -5.19 4.91 20.55
CA THR A 72 -5.95 3.70 20.20
C THR A 72 -5.57 2.50 21.06
N GLY A 73 -4.46 2.58 21.82
CA GLY A 73 -4.06 1.55 22.78
C GLY A 73 -3.21 0.43 22.18
N LEU A 74 -2.54 0.65 21.07
CA LEU A 74 -1.57 -0.31 20.51
C LEU A 74 -0.37 -0.46 21.46
N GLU A 75 0.16 -1.69 21.55
CA GLU A 75 1.45 -1.93 22.22
C GLU A 75 2.60 -1.37 21.35
N PRO A 76 3.51 -0.56 21.90
CA PRO A 76 4.64 -0.04 21.14
C PRO A 76 5.68 -1.13 20.84
N LEU A 77 6.12 -1.22 19.59
CA LEU A 77 7.11 -2.22 19.14
C LEU A 77 8.44 -1.61 18.70
N GLY A 78 8.61 -0.30 18.81
CA GLY A 78 9.88 0.36 18.52
C GLY A 78 10.89 0.24 19.67
N ARG A 79 12.07 0.83 19.46
CA ARG A 79 13.15 0.77 20.46
C ARG A 79 12.75 1.46 21.78
N ALA A 80 13.21 0.89 22.88
CA ALA A 80 13.02 1.43 24.25
C ALA A 80 11.55 1.67 24.64
N GLY A 81 10.59 0.88 24.11
CA GLY A 81 9.18 1.01 24.43
C GLY A 81 8.49 2.20 23.75
N THR A 82 9.07 2.70 22.66
CA THR A 82 8.43 3.68 21.77
C THR A 82 7.79 2.97 20.56
N TYR A 83 7.08 3.72 19.72
CA TYR A 83 6.58 3.19 18.44
C TYR A 83 7.62 3.27 17.31
N LEU A 84 8.78 3.92 17.54
CA LEU A 84 9.72 4.30 16.49
C LEU A 84 10.85 3.26 16.33
N GLN A 85 11.02 2.75 15.12
CA GLN A 85 12.18 1.98 14.66
C GLN A 85 13.00 2.88 13.73
N GLN A 86 14.16 3.36 14.18
CA GLN A 86 15.00 4.28 13.42
C GLN A 86 15.97 3.54 12.51
N PHE A 87 16.16 4.07 11.30
CA PHE A 87 17.15 3.61 10.34
C PHE A 87 17.82 4.79 9.62
N THR A 88 18.82 4.49 8.80
CA THR A 88 19.56 5.50 8.02
C THR A 88 19.21 5.35 6.55
N LEU A 89 18.87 6.45 5.88
CA LEU A 89 18.62 6.48 4.45
C LEU A 89 19.91 6.26 3.67
N THR A 90 19.84 5.39 2.67
CA THR A 90 20.96 4.99 1.82
C THR A 90 20.50 4.85 0.37
N GLY A 91 21.44 4.71 -0.56
CA GLY A 91 21.14 4.46 -1.97
C GLY A 91 21.06 5.73 -2.82
N GLU A 92 21.03 5.51 -4.12
CA GLU A 92 21.16 6.58 -5.14
C GLU A 92 19.99 7.55 -5.15
N ILE A 93 18.75 7.05 -4.94
CA ILE A 93 17.56 7.92 -4.85
C ILE A 93 17.68 8.85 -3.63
N SER A 94 18.09 8.33 -2.47
CA SER A 94 18.30 9.16 -1.26
C SER A 94 19.39 10.22 -1.48
N GLU A 95 20.45 9.89 -2.23
CA GLU A 95 21.50 10.83 -2.62
C GLU A 95 20.96 11.90 -3.57
N ALA A 96 20.25 11.51 -4.61
CA ALA A 96 19.66 12.41 -5.60
C ALA A 96 18.59 13.34 -4.99
N MET A 97 17.86 12.86 -3.96
CA MET A 97 16.89 13.65 -3.20
C MET A 97 17.53 14.50 -2.09
N GLY A 98 18.86 14.41 -1.90
CA GLY A 98 19.60 15.20 -0.89
C GLY A 98 19.36 14.77 0.57
N VAL A 99 18.88 13.55 0.79
CA VAL A 99 18.55 13.01 2.13
C VAL A 99 19.44 11.84 2.54
N MET A 100 20.44 11.49 1.74
CA MET A 100 21.39 10.42 2.06
C MET A 100 22.03 10.64 3.44
N ASN A 101 22.14 9.58 4.23
CA ASN A 101 22.61 9.56 5.61
C ASN A 101 21.69 10.28 6.62
N ASN A 102 20.55 10.85 6.21
CA ASN A 102 19.55 11.31 7.16
C ASN A 102 18.93 10.12 7.90
N ARG A 103 18.42 10.41 9.10
CA ARG A 103 17.66 9.41 9.85
C ARG A 103 16.19 9.45 9.48
N SER A 104 15.65 8.31 9.21
CA SER A 104 14.23 8.05 9.05
C SER A 104 13.74 7.04 10.08
N ARG A 105 12.45 6.71 10.08
CA ARG A 105 11.86 5.82 11.08
C ARG A 105 10.58 5.16 10.59
N ASN A 106 10.43 3.87 10.89
CA ASN A 106 9.13 3.22 10.84
C ASN A 106 8.36 3.50 12.13
N VAL A 107 7.02 3.45 12.07
CA VAL A 107 6.14 3.52 13.24
C VAL A 107 5.47 2.17 13.42
N LEU A 108 5.75 1.49 14.53
CA LEU A 108 5.37 0.11 14.77
C LEU A 108 4.51 -0.01 16.02
N GLY A 109 3.33 -0.60 15.88
CA GLY A 109 2.44 -0.91 17.01
C GLY A 109 1.78 -2.26 16.82
N ALA A 110 1.25 -2.86 17.89
CA ALA A 110 0.54 -4.12 17.81
C ALA A 110 -0.74 -4.12 18.64
N ILE A 111 -1.73 -4.84 18.15
CA ILE A 111 -2.88 -5.33 18.93
C ILE A 111 -2.66 -6.80 19.19
N ARG A 112 -2.55 -7.13 20.47
CA ARG A 112 -2.26 -8.49 20.91
C ARG A 112 -3.43 -9.44 20.61
N GLY A 113 -3.11 -10.61 20.06
CA GLY A 113 -4.09 -11.66 19.78
C GLY A 113 -4.66 -12.29 21.04
N GLU A 114 -5.94 -12.67 21.00
CA GLU A 114 -6.64 -13.25 22.15
C GLU A 114 -6.28 -14.72 22.40
N GLU A 115 -6.01 -15.49 21.34
CA GLU A 115 -5.75 -16.94 21.42
C GLU A 115 -4.28 -17.30 21.19
N PHE A 116 -3.64 -16.67 20.19
CA PHE A 116 -2.28 -16.97 19.76
C PHE A 116 -1.42 -15.70 19.68
N PRO A 117 -1.11 -15.08 20.82
CA PRO A 117 -0.42 -13.78 20.85
C PRO A 117 1.02 -13.82 20.32
N GLU A 118 1.61 -15.00 20.15
CA GLU A 118 2.95 -15.21 19.57
C GLU A 118 2.95 -15.37 18.04
N ARG A 119 1.77 -15.41 17.42
CA ARG A 119 1.63 -15.48 15.95
C ARG A 119 1.28 -14.09 15.43
N TYR A 120 1.92 -13.68 14.35
CA TYR A 120 1.80 -12.32 13.83
C TYR A 120 1.32 -12.30 12.39
N ILE A 121 0.37 -11.41 12.10
CA ILE A 121 0.06 -10.91 10.75
C ILE A 121 0.52 -9.46 10.72
N VAL A 122 1.24 -9.06 9.67
CA VAL A 122 1.67 -7.68 9.46
C VAL A 122 0.68 -6.98 8.53
N LEU A 123 0.20 -5.82 8.94
CA LEU A 123 -0.52 -4.88 8.11
C LEU A 123 0.35 -3.64 7.92
N GLY A 124 0.76 -3.35 6.70
CA GLY A 124 1.68 -2.28 6.37
C GLY A 124 1.13 -1.27 5.38
N ALA A 125 1.64 -0.05 5.48
CA ALA A 125 1.50 1.02 4.50
C ALA A 125 2.67 1.97 4.66
N HIS A 126 3.20 2.56 3.59
CA HIS A 126 4.17 3.62 3.76
C HIS A 126 3.48 4.97 4.02
N TYR A 127 4.13 5.82 4.82
CA TYR A 127 3.60 7.13 5.19
C TYR A 127 4.47 8.28 4.69
N ASP A 128 5.66 7.97 4.18
CA ASP A 128 6.48 8.95 3.46
C ASP A 128 5.86 9.29 2.10
N GLY A 129 6.39 10.29 1.47
CA GLY A 129 6.02 10.73 0.14
C GLY A 129 7.19 11.46 -0.50
N GLN A 130 6.95 12.12 -1.61
CA GLN A 130 7.99 12.62 -2.50
C GLN A 130 8.55 13.99 -2.10
N GLY A 131 8.02 14.61 -1.03
CA GLY A 131 8.46 15.92 -0.58
C GLY A 131 8.13 17.01 -1.61
N ARG A 132 9.16 17.59 -2.19
CA ARG A 132 9.02 18.54 -3.30
C ARG A 132 9.31 17.89 -4.66
N GLY A 133 9.10 16.60 -4.79
CA GLY A 133 9.21 15.82 -6.01
C GLY A 133 10.65 15.49 -6.41
N GLY A 134 11.37 16.42 -6.99
CA GLY A 134 12.75 16.18 -7.42
C GLY A 134 12.87 15.11 -8.53
N VAL A 135 13.79 14.16 -8.36
CA VAL A 135 14.12 13.15 -9.39
C VAL A 135 13.02 12.13 -9.65
N ILE A 136 12.13 11.90 -8.66
CA ILE A 136 11.05 10.94 -8.78
C ILE A 136 9.71 11.59 -9.17
N SER A 137 9.70 12.93 -9.35
CA SER A 137 8.51 13.65 -9.79
C SER A 137 8.15 13.35 -11.24
N MET A 138 6.87 13.14 -11.48
CA MET A 138 6.27 13.04 -12.81
C MET A 138 5.69 14.36 -13.31
N ASN A 139 5.86 15.46 -12.58
CA ASN A 139 5.53 16.78 -13.10
C ASN A 139 6.40 17.10 -14.34
N THR A 140 5.76 17.54 -15.40
CA THR A 140 6.44 17.87 -16.68
C THR A 140 7.08 19.26 -16.67
N GLU A 141 6.49 20.23 -15.95
CA GLU A 141 6.93 21.63 -15.98
C GLU A 141 7.76 22.00 -14.75
N ASP A 142 7.19 21.88 -13.54
CA ASP A 142 7.84 22.21 -12.27
C ASP A 142 7.95 21.00 -11.37
N ARG A 143 9.16 20.53 -11.14
CA ARG A 143 9.46 19.40 -10.29
C ARG A 143 9.81 19.77 -8.85
N ASP A 144 9.94 21.07 -8.54
CA ASP A 144 10.26 21.56 -7.19
C ASP A 144 9.02 22.19 -6.53
N VAL A 145 7.92 21.44 -6.52
CA VAL A 145 6.68 21.79 -5.85
C VAL A 145 6.33 20.74 -4.83
N ILE A 146 5.52 21.11 -3.81
CA ILE A 146 5.07 20.12 -2.81
C ILE A 146 4.21 19.08 -3.52
N HIS A 147 4.55 17.79 -3.30
CA HIS A 147 3.76 16.65 -3.71
C HIS A 147 2.97 16.18 -2.48
N PRO A 148 1.65 16.41 -2.41
CA PRO A 148 0.85 16.05 -1.23
C PRO A 148 0.83 14.54 -0.97
N SER A 149 0.98 13.73 -2.02
CA SER A 149 1.03 12.27 -1.94
C SER A 149 -0.19 11.74 -1.16
N ALA A 150 -1.39 12.16 -1.59
CA ALA A 150 -2.63 11.83 -0.89
C ALA A 150 -3.05 10.39 -1.14
N ASP A 151 -3.02 9.94 -2.41
CA ASP A 151 -3.22 8.53 -2.71
C ASP A 151 -1.95 7.73 -2.48
N ASP A 152 -0.81 8.28 -2.84
CA ASP A 152 0.51 7.67 -2.69
C ASP A 152 1.34 8.35 -1.57
N ASN A 153 1.24 7.95 -0.26
CA ASN A 153 0.34 6.91 0.22
C ASN A 153 -0.28 7.31 1.58
N ALA A 154 -0.84 8.54 1.67
CA ALA A 154 -1.64 8.88 2.84
C ALA A 154 -2.94 8.03 2.89
N SER A 155 -3.42 7.54 1.73
CA SER A 155 -4.62 6.71 1.63
C SER A 155 -4.44 5.37 2.35
N GLY A 156 -3.39 4.61 2.03
CA GLY A 156 -3.09 3.33 2.68
C GLY A 156 -2.78 3.50 4.16
N THR A 157 -2.01 4.53 4.53
CA THR A 157 -1.74 4.87 5.92
C THR A 157 -3.02 5.15 6.71
N ALA A 158 -3.96 5.94 6.15
CA ALA A 158 -5.24 6.23 6.81
C ALA A 158 -6.10 4.97 6.98
N VAL A 159 -6.18 4.10 5.96
CA VAL A 159 -6.90 2.82 6.05
C VAL A 159 -6.28 1.93 7.12
N MET A 160 -4.95 1.83 7.20
CA MET A 160 -4.25 1.08 8.25
C MET A 160 -4.58 1.64 9.65
N MET A 161 -4.65 2.96 9.82
CA MET A 161 -4.99 3.60 11.10
C MET A 161 -6.43 3.28 11.52
N VAL A 162 -7.40 3.32 10.59
CA VAL A 162 -8.79 2.91 10.87
C VAL A 162 -8.87 1.43 11.25
N LEU A 163 -8.13 0.57 10.57
CA LEU A 163 -8.06 -0.85 10.93
C LEU A 163 -7.43 -1.07 12.31
N ALA A 164 -6.45 -0.25 12.71
CA ALA A 164 -5.90 -0.30 14.06
C ALA A 164 -6.96 -0.02 15.12
N GLU A 165 -7.84 0.97 14.91
CA GLU A 165 -8.96 1.26 15.81
C GLU A 165 -9.97 0.10 15.86
N ARG A 166 -10.34 -0.47 14.72
CA ARG A 166 -11.26 -1.60 14.64
C ARG A 166 -10.73 -2.84 15.37
N PHE A 167 -9.45 -3.18 15.16
CA PHE A 167 -8.81 -4.30 15.85
C PHE A 167 -8.53 -4.03 17.34
N ALA A 168 -8.38 -2.78 17.75
CA ALA A 168 -8.33 -2.42 19.16
C ALA A 168 -9.68 -2.61 19.85
N ALA A 169 -10.78 -2.33 19.14
CA ALA A 169 -12.13 -2.53 19.64
C ALA A 169 -12.54 -4.03 19.67
N GLU A 170 -12.10 -4.80 18.68
CA GLU A 170 -12.37 -6.23 18.54
C GLU A 170 -11.10 -6.97 18.06
N PRO A 171 -10.23 -7.41 19.00
CA PRO A 171 -8.98 -8.08 18.65
C PRO A 171 -9.18 -9.36 17.83
N ALA A 172 -8.18 -9.73 17.05
CA ALA A 172 -8.15 -10.99 16.31
C ALA A 172 -7.61 -12.13 17.19
N GLN A 173 -7.67 -13.37 16.69
CA GLN A 173 -7.11 -14.53 17.41
C GLN A 173 -5.58 -14.46 17.51
N VAL A 174 -4.92 -13.87 16.52
CA VAL A 174 -3.48 -13.66 16.46
C VAL A 174 -3.14 -12.17 16.60
N THR A 175 -1.91 -11.87 16.95
CA THR A 175 -1.43 -10.49 17.05
C THR A 175 -1.36 -9.84 15.67
N ILE A 176 -1.95 -8.65 15.54
CA ILE A 176 -1.82 -7.83 14.34
C ILE A 176 -0.77 -6.76 14.60
N LEU A 177 0.29 -6.76 13.79
CA LEU A 177 1.35 -5.77 13.81
C LEU A 177 1.05 -4.71 12.75
N PHE A 178 0.87 -3.48 13.16
CA PHE A 178 0.65 -2.32 12.31
C PHE A 178 1.99 -1.64 12.07
N ALA A 179 2.39 -1.53 10.81
CA ALA A 179 3.68 -0.98 10.41
C ALA A 179 3.51 0.14 9.39
N ALA A 180 3.67 1.39 9.86
CA ALA A 180 3.81 2.52 8.96
C ALA A 180 5.30 2.61 8.56
N PHE A 181 5.59 2.33 7.31
CA PHE A 181 6.95 2.35 6.78
C PHE A 181 7.33 3.74 6.26
N SER A 182 8.62 4.05 6.31
CA SER A 182 9.19 5.22 5.65
C SER A 182 10.31 4.79 4.70
N GLY A 183 10.61 5.62 3.71
CA GLY A 183 11.64 5.32 2.72
C GLY A 183 11.19 4.30 1.67
N GLU A 184 9.89 4.15 1.45
CA GLU A 184 9.36 3.39 0.33
C GLU A 184 9.80 4.02 -0.98
N GLU A 185 9.58 5.32 -1.12
CA GLU A 185 9.91 6.16 -2.27
C GLU A 185 11.42 6.18 -2.60
N GLN A 186 12.27 5.84 -1.64
CA GLN A 186 13.71 5.67 -1.82
C GLN A 186 14.13 4.20 -1.98
N GLY A 187 13.18 3.32 -2.26
CA GLY A 187 13.40 1.90 -2.55
C GLY A 187 13.10 0.97 -1.37
N MET A 188 12.00 1.20 -0.68
CA MET A 188 11.49 0.33 0.40
C MET A 188 12.47 0.18 1.58
N LEU A 189 13.20 1.25 1.92
CA LEU A 189 14.29 1.18 2.91
C LEU A 189 13.78 0.81 4.29
N GLY A 190 12.62 1.33 4.70
CA GLY A 190 12.04 1.06 6.00
C GLY A 190 11.53 -0.36 6.15
N SER A 191 10.81 -0.89 5.18
CA SER A 191 10.34 -2.28 5.20
C SER A 191 11.48 -3.29 5.07
N LYS A 192 12.54 -2.99 4.31
CA LYS A 192 13.78 -3.78 4.32
C LYS A 192 14.42 -3.80 5.71
N HIS A 193 14.60 -2.64 6.32
CA HIS A 193 15.16 -2.54 7.66
C HIS A 193 14.30 -3.29 8.69
N PHE A 194 12.97 -3.21 8.56
CA PHE A 194 12.05 -3.96 9.41
C PHE A 194 12.24 -5.47 9.27
N THR A 195 12.26 -5.98 8.03
CA THR A 195 12.41 -7.42 7.79
C THR A 195 13.77 -7.95 8.27
N GLU A 196 14.84 -7.17 8.12
CA GLU A 196 16.18 -7.54 8.56
C GLU A 196 16.34 -7.54 10.09
N GLU A 197 15.76 -6.54 10.81
CA GLU A 197 15.93 -6.43 12.26
C GLU A 197 14.84 -7.12 13.08
N PHE A 198 13.59 -7.10 12.61
CA PHE A 198 12.44 -7.57 13.40
C PHE A 198 12.11 -9.04 13.15
N LEU A 199 12.40 -9.55 11.97
CA LEU A 199 12.11 -10.93 11.57
C LEU A 199 13.34 -11.86 11.69
N ASP A 200 14.26 -11.54 12.57
CA ASP A 200 15.50 -12.33 12.85
C ASP A 200 15.23 -13.71 13.46
N GLY A 201 13.96 -14.15 13.51
CA GLY A 201 13.50 -15.40 14.12
C GLY A 201 12.88 -15.22 15.50
N SER A 202 12.86 -14.00 16.05
CA SER A 202 12.18 -13.71 17.32
C SER A 202 10.67 -13.48 17.13
N VAL A 203 10.23 -13.07 15.93
CA VAL A 203 8.84 -12.84 15.54
C VAL A 203 8.48 -13.77 14.38
N SER A 204 7.43 -14.56 14.56
CA SER A 204 6.88 -15.45 13.53
C SER A 204 5.73 -14.78 12.81
N ALA A 205 6.02 -13.90 11.86
CA ALA A 205 5.00 -13.39 10.95
C ALA A 205 4.70 -14.43 9.87
N PHE A 206 3.44 -14.82 9.73
CA PHE A 206 3.05 -15.82 8.73
C PHE A 206 2.25 -15.25 7.55
N GLY A 207 2.02 -13.94 7.53
CA GLY A 207 1.42 -13.24 6.40
C GLY A 207 1.60 -11.73 6.51
N MET A 208 1.70 -11.06 5.38
CA MET A 208 1.77 -9.60 5.28
C MET A 208 0.75 -9.08 4.27
N ILE A 209 0.02 -8.05 4.66
CA ILE A 209 -0.91 -7.30 3.82
C ILE A 209 -0.37 -5.88 3.70
N ASN A 210 -0.16 -5.42 2.48
CA ASN A 210 0.27 -4.06 2.18
C ASN A 210 -0.87 -3.24 1.59
N LEU A 211 -1.00 -2.01 2.03
CA LEU A 211 -1.98 -1.04 1.52
C LEU A 211 -1.22 0.12 0.90
N ASP A 212 -1.35 0.28 -0.42
CA ASP A 212 -0.65 1.33 -1.12
C ASP A 212 -1.47 1.77 -2.33
N MET A 213 -1.75 3.09 -2.42
CA MET A 213 -2.63 3.69 -3.41
C MET A 213 -4.03 3.06 -3.42
N VAL A 214 -4.74 3.17 -2.30
CA VAL A 214 -6.08 2.58 -2.10
C VAL A 214 -7.20 3.61 -2.10
N GLY A 215 -6.92 4.86 -2.46
CA GLY A 215 -7.85 5.97 -2.38
C GLY A 215 -8.50 6.39 -3.71
N ARG A 216 -8.09 5.88 -4.86
CA ARG A 216 -8.61 6.30 -6.17
C ARG A 216 -9.48 5.23 -6.85
N MET A 217 -10.18 4.44 -6.05
CA MET A 217 -11.08 3.39 -6.54
C MET A 217 -12.12 3.93 -7.52
N THR A 218 -12.20 3.32 -8.70
CA THR A 218 -13.25 3.50 -9.71
C THR A 218 -14.00 2.19 -9.91
N ASP A 219 -15.26 2.23 -10.27
CA ASP A 219 -16.12 1.07 -10.58
C ASP A 219 -16.14 -0.03 -9.50
N ASN A 220 -15.83 0.31 -8.24
CA ASN A 220 -15.64 -0.59 -7.10
C ASN A 220 -14.53 -1.62 -7.30
N GLU A 221 -13.58 -1.37 -8.20
CA GLU A 221 -12.47 -2.28 -8.49
C GLU A 221 -11.30 -2.06 -7.52
N VAL A 222 -10.76 -3.15 -7.00
CA VAL A 222 -9.49 -3.20 -6.27
C VAL A 222 -8.64 -4.35 -6.79
N SER A 223 -7.37 -4.09 -7.04
CA SER A 223 -6.40 -5.11 -7.43
C SER A 223 -5.67 -5.66 -6.22
N ILE A 224 -5.49 -6.98 -6.15
CA ILE A 224 -4.66 -7.64 -5.13
C ILE A 224 -3.54 -8.39 -5.83
N HIS A 225 -2.31 -7.93 -5.60
CA HIS A 225 -1.09 -8.50 -6.15
C HIS A 225 -0.45 -9.48 -5.18
N GLY A 226 0.45 -10.35 -5.67
CA GLY A 226 1.25 -11.23 -4.83
C GLY A 226 0.53 -12.47 -4.31
N THR A 227 -0.67 -12.78 -4.78
CA THR A 227 -1.48 -13.91 -4.26
C THR A 227 -0.85 -15.29 -4.49
N GLU A 228 0.11 -15.44 -5.40
CA GLU A 228 0.89 -16.67 -5.55
C GLU A 228 2.02 -16.81 -4.53
N SER A 229 2.34 -15.78 -3.74
CA SER A 229 3.36 -15.84 -2.68
C SER A 229 3.01 -16.79 -1.54
N GLY A 230 1.74 -17.17 -1.41
CA GLY A 230 1.25 -18.12 -0.41
C GLY A 230 0.24 -19.11 -1.00
N ASN A 231 0.30 -20.35 -0.55
CA ASN A 231 -0.53 -21.44 -1.09
C ASN A 231 -2.03 -21.33 -0.75
N ARG A 232 -2.43 -20.41 0.14
CA ARG A 232 -3.81 -20.29 0.64
C ARG A 232 -4.49 -18.95 0.30
N TRP A 233 -3.77 -17.97 -0.26
CA TRP A 233 -4.35 -16.67 -0.55
C TRP A 233 -5.63 -16.73 -1.39
N SER A 234 -5.60 -17.49 -2.49
CA SER A 234 -6.78 -17.62 -3.38
C SER A 234 -7.99 -18.25 -2.66
N ASP A 235 -7.76 -19.25 -1.80
CA ASP A 235 -8.83 -19.89 -1.02
C ASP A 235 -9.42 -18.91 -0.01
N ILE A 236 -8.58 -18.15 0.70
CA ILE A 236 -9.01 -17.15 1.69
C ILE A 236 -9.80 -16.04 1.00
N LEU A 237 -9.27 -15.47 -0.07
CA LEU A 237 -9.92 -14.41 -0.84
C LEU A 237 -11.28 -14.85 -1.39
N SER A 238 -11.39 -16.10 -1.85
CA SER A 238 -12.67 -16.63 -2.36
C SER A 238 -13.75 -16.72 -1.28
N ARG A 239 -13.38 -16.91 0.00
CA ARG A 239 -14.35 -17.00 1.12
C ARG A 239 -14.88 -15.64 1.57
N ILE A 240 -14.09 -14.57 1.37
CA ILE A 240 -14.42 -13.22 1.85
C ILE A 240 -14.97 -12.31 0.75
N ASN A 241 -14.97 -12.76 -0.49
CA ASN A 241 -15.44 -11.95 -1.62
C ASN A 241 -16.89 -11.51 -1.39
N THR A 242 -17.15 -10.23 -1.60
CA THR A 242 -18.46 -9.60 -1.40
C THR A 242 -18.93 -8.95 -2.69
N ASP A 243 -20.22 -8.94 -2.95
CA ASP A 243 -20.82 -8.31 -4.13
C ASP A 243 -20.60 -6.77 -4.21
N SER A 244 -20.06 -6.18 -3.11
CA SER A 244 -19.84 -4.73 -3.02
C SER A 244 -18.49 -4.26 -3.55
N LEU A 245 -17.56 -5.19 -3.83
CA LEU A 245 -16.19 -4.90 -4.27
C LEU A 245 -15.79 -5.87 -5.38
N ASP A 246 -15.36 -5.34 -6.52
CA ASP A 246 -14.80 -6.12 -7.62
C ASP A 246 -13.29 -6.34 -7.38
N VAL A 247 -12.94 -7.54 -6.90
CA VAL A 247 -11.57 -7.88 -6.53
C VAL A 247 -10.86 -8.51 -7.73
N GLN A 248 -9.91 -7.79 -8.30
CA GLN A 248 -9.05 -8.26 -9.38
C GLN A 248 -7.80 -8.94 -8.80
N ILE A 249 -7.70 -10.24 -8.94
CA ILE A 249 -6.53 -11.00 -8.50
C ILE A 249 -5.45 -10.95 -9.58
N VAL A 250 -4.32 -10.29 -9.27
CA VAL A 250 -3.15 -10.20 -10.14
C VAL A 250 -2.10 -11.21 -9.66
N SER A 251 -2.35 -12.49 -9.96
CA SER A 251 -1.54 -13.60 -9.44
C SER A 251 -0.11 -13.63 -9.98
N SER A 252 0.08 -13.30 -11.26
CA SER A 252 1.37 -13.42 -11.96
C SER A 252 2.40 -12.35 -11.61
N ARG A 253 2.05 -11.35 -10.80
CA ARG A 253 2.92 -10.23 -10.44
C ARG A 253 2.95 -10.02 -8.93
N LEU A 254 4.15 -9.81 -8.40
CA LEU A 254 4.32 -9.36 -7.03
C LEU A 254 3.95 -7.89 -6.89
N GLY A 255 4.28 -7.06 -7.87
CA GLY A 255 4.22 -5.60 -7.78
C GLY A 255 5.48 -5.04 -7.10
N THR A 256 5.48 -3.74 -6.83
CA THR A 256 6.56 -3.07 -6.09
C THR A 256 5.95 -2.17 -5.04
N SER A 257 6.16 -2.49 -3.81
CA SER A 257 5.90 -1.72 -2.60
C SER A 257 6.40 -2.53 -1.40
N ASP A 258 6.10 -2.11 -0.18
CA ASP A 258 6.64 -2.66 1.07
C ASP A 258 6.37 -4.14 1.35
N HIS A 259 5.48 -4.80 0.61
CA HIS A 259 5.29 -6.26 0.69
C HIS A 259 6.46 -7.07 0.08
N VAL A 260 7.27 -6.43 -0.77
CA VAL A 260 8.39 -7.07 -1.47
C VAL A 260 9.48 -7.55 -0.51
N PRO A 261 10.00 -6.76 0.44
CA PRO A 261 10.97 -7.23 1.43
C PRO A 261 10.48 -8.41 2.26
N PHE A 262 9.16 -8.50 2.54
CA PHE A 262 8.57 -9.65 3.24
C PHE A 262 8.59 -10.91 2.38
N HIS A 263 8.23 -10.79 1.11
CA HIS A 263 8.36 -11.87 0.15
C HIS A 263 9.81 -12.38 0.05
N ASP A 264 10.79 -11.47 0.02
CA ASP A 264 12.21 -11.83 0.00
C ASP A 264 12.67 -12.50 1.29
N ALA A 265 12.06 -12.16 2.41
CA ALA A 265 12.27 -12.83 3.70
C ALA A 265 11.51 -14.18 3.81
N GLY A 266 10.79 -14.61 2.77
CA GLY A 266 10.06 -15.89 2.75
C GLY A 266 8.69 -15.85 3.42
N ILE A 267 8.09 -14.67 3.54
CA ILE A 267 6.77 -14.48 4.12
C ILE A 267 5.75 -14.27 2.99
N PRO A 268 4.62 -15.02 2.98
CA PRO A 268 3.53 -14.76 2.06
C PRO A 268 3.03 -13.32 2.19
N ALA A 269 3.08 -12.55 1.12
CA ALA A 269 2.74 -11.14 1.14
C ALA A 269 1.87 -10.73 -0.05
N ILE A 270 0.86 -9.92 0.21
CA ILE A 270 -0.03 -9.37 -0.82
C ILE A 270 -0.11 -7.85 -0.70
N HIS A 271 -0.55 -7.23 -1.78
CA HIS A 271 -0.60 -5.79 -1.92
C HIS A 271 -1.93 -5.36 -2.56
N TYR A 272 -2.65 -4.48 -1.86
CA TYR A 272 -3.87 -3.83 -2.32
C TYR A 272 -3.55 -2.55 -3.07
N HIS A 273 -4.22 -2.35 -4.21
CA HIS A 273 -4.01 -1.19 -5.07
C HIS A 273 -5.29 -0.88 -5.86
N THR A 274 -5.70 0.39 -5.96
CA THR A 274 -6.91 0.78 -6.71
C THR A 274 -6.67 1.26 -8.13
N GLY A 275 -5.43 1.13 -8.61
CA GLY A 275 -5.02 1.47 -9.97
C GLY A 275 -4.16 2.73 -10.04
N MET A 276 -3.40 2.86 -11.11
CA MET A 276 -2.63 4.06 -11.42
C MET A 276 -3.56 5.16 -11.95
N HIS A 277 -3.17 6.41 -11.74
CA HIS A 277 -3.91 7.58 -12.20
C HIS A 277 -2.96 8.71 -12.66
N ASP A 278 -3.47 9.67 -13.42
CA ASP A 278 -2.66 10.74 -14.06
C ASP A 278 -2.02 11.73 -13.08
N ASP A 279 -2.41 11.66 -11.81
CA ASP A 279 -1.85 12.50 -10.75
C ASP A 279 -0.72 11.80 -9.97
N TYR A 280 -0.42 10.53 -10.30
CA TYR A 280 0.65 9.76 -9.65
C TYR A 280 1.99 10.49 -9.73
N HIS A 281 2.67 10.61 -8.61
CA HIS A 281 3.96 11.30 -8.48
C HIS A 281 3.93 12.77 -8.95
N THR A 282 2.79 13.45 -8.79
CA THR A 282 2.64 14.88 -9.10
C THR A 282 2.10 15.68 -7.93
N ASP A 283 2.18 17.01 -8.03
CA ASP A 283 1.56 17.95 -7.10
C ASP A 283 0.03 17.92 -7.11
N ARG A 284 -0.56 17.18 -8.04
CA ARG A 284 -2.00 17.04 -8.20
C ARG A 284 -2.58 15.85 -7.43
N ASP A 285 -1.75 15.01 -6.80
CA ASP A 285 -2.22 13.92 -5.93
C ASP A 285 -2.67 14.48 -4.58
N THR A 286 -3.90 14.96 -4.54
CA THR A 286 -4.48 15.75 -3.44
C THR A 286 -5.68 15.06 -2.78
N ALA A 287 -5.94 15.38 -1.51
CA ALA A 287 -6.95 14.70 -0.68
C ALA A 287 -8.38 14.80 -1.23
N GLU A 288 -8.73 15.91 -1.88
CA GLU A 288 -10.08 16.13 -2.43
C GLU A 288 -10.43 15.21 -3.60
N LYS A 289 -9.45 14.54 -4.19
CA LYS A 289 -9.65 13.59 -5.28
C LYS A 289 -9.91 12.17 -4.81
N LEU A 290 -9.77 11.89 -3.52
CA LEU A 290 -9.91 10.53 -3.01
C LEU A 290 -11.36 10.10 -2.87
N ASN A 291 -11.60 8.82 -3.11
CA ASN A 291 -12.87 8.15 -2.91
C ASN A 291 -12.93 7.51 -1.52
N PHE A 292 -13.27 8.31 -0.50
CA PHE A 292 -13.32 7.84 0.89
C PHE A 292 -14.31 6.69 1.11
N SER A 293 -15.44 6.66 0.40
CA SER A 293 -16.35 5.51 0.49
C SER A 293 -15.73 4.23 -0.13
N GLY A 294 -14.91 4.38 -1.15
CA GLY A 294 -14.09 3.29 -1.69
C GLY A 294 -13.04 2.81 -0.68
N MET A 295 -12.38 3.72 0.02
CA MET A 295 -11.42 3.38 1.08
C MET A 295 -12.06 2.60 2.24
N VAL A 296 -13.30 2.93 2.63
CA VAL A 296 -14.06 2.13 3.62
C VAL A 296 -14.25 0.70 3.13
N LYS A 297 -14.60 0.50 1.85
CA LYS A 297 -14.76 -0.84 1.28
C LYS A 297 -13.46 -1.63 1.27
N VAL A 298 -12.32 -0.96 1.01
CA VAL A 298 -10.99 -1.58 1.13
C VAL A 298 -10.72 -1.98 2.57
N ALA A 299 -11.00 -1.10 3.53
CA ALA A 299 -10.85 -1.40 4.96
C ALA A 299 -11.70 -2.61 5.37
N ASP A 300 -12.98 -2.65 4.97
CA ASP A 300 -13.88 -3.76 5.26
C ASP A 300 -13.40 -5.10 4.68
N HIS A 301 -12.87 -5.06 3.46
CA HIS A 301 -12.35 -6.25 2.81
C HIS A 301 -11.03 -6.71 3.45
N ALA A 302 -10.11 -5.79 3.73
CA ALA A 302 -8.84 -6.09 4.39
C ALA A 302 -9.05 -6.62 5.82
N GLU A 303 -10.01 -6.06 6.59
CA GLU A 303 -10.38 -6.58 7.90
C GLU A 303 -10.87 -8.03 7.82
N LYS A 304 -11.81 -8.33 6.91
CA LYS A 304 -12.31 -9.69 6.70
C LYS A 304 -11.17 -10.63 6.32
N LEU A 305 -10.26 -10.19 5.44
CA LEU A 305 -9.10 -10.97 5.05
C LEU A 305 -8.20 -11.30 6.23
N ILE A 306 -7.87 -10.30 7.05
CA ILE A 306 -7.03 -10.48 8.25
C ILE A 306 -7.70 -11.45 9.24
N ARG A 307 -9.01 -11.29 9.48
CA ARG A 307 -9.76 -12.17 10.38
C ARG A 307 -9.84 -13.62 9.88
N GLU A 308 -9.98 -13.84 8.56
CA GLU A 308 -9.93 -15.18 7.96
C GLU A 308 -8.51 -15.76 7.99
N LEU A 309 -7.49 -14.95 7.67
CA LEU A 309 -6.10 -15.38 7.75
C LEU A 309 -5.71 -15.76 9.19
N ALA A 310 -6.19 -15.02 10.18
CA ALA A 310 -5.96 -15.29 11.61
C ALA A 310 -6.48 -16.67 12.08
N ARG A 311 -7.41 -17.28 11.33
CA ARG A 311 -7.97 -18.63 11.60
C ARG A 311 -7.17 -19.75 10.93
N GLU A 312 -6.28 -19.41 10.01
CA GLU A 312 -5.46 -20.41 9.32
C GLU A 312 -4.37 -20.94 10.28
N ASP A 313 -4.05 -22.22 10.10
CA ASP A 313 -2.86 -22.77 10.75
C ASP A 313 -1.60 -22.30 10.01
N PRO A 314 -0.67 -21.59 10.66
CA PRO A 314 0.55 -21.10 10.01
C PRO A 314 1.38 -22.21 9.34
N GLU A 315 1.36 -23.44 9.87
CA GLU A 315 2.06 -24.57 9.26
C GLU A 315 1.44 -24.98 7.92
N SER A 316 0.14 -24.73 7.73
CA SER A 316 -0.58 -24.99 6.49
C SER A 316 -0.46 -23.87 5.47
N PHE A 317 -0.13 -22.66 5.92
CA PHE A 317 0.04 -21.47 5.07
C PHE A 317 1.49 -21.31 4.65
N GLN A 318 1.85 -21.97 3.56
CA GLN A 318 3.22 -22.08 3.09
C GLN A 318 3.55 -20.98 2.08
N PHE A 319 4.73 -20.39 2.27
CA PHE A 319 5.33 -19.46 1.32
C PHE A 319 5.64 -20.15 -0.02
N ARG A 320 5.49 -19.40 -1.09
CA ARG A 320 5.90 -19.75 -2.44
C ARG A 320 6.71 -18.62 -3.05
N GLN A 321 7.89 -18.95 -3.55
CA GLN A 321 8.72 -17.98 -4.25
C GLN A 321 8.04 -17.58 -5.57
N MET A 322 7.75 -16.30 -5.73
CA MET A 322 7.33 -15.73 -7.00
C MET A 322 8.55 -15.28 -7.81
N ASN A 323 8.50 -15.49 -9.11
CA ASN A 323 9.53 -14.92 -9.98
C ASN A 323 9.32 -13.39 -10.02
N ARG A 324 10.27 -12.67 -9.51
CA ARG A 324 10.36 -11.24 -9.77
C ARG A 324 10.72 -11.04 -11.23
N ARG A 325 9.88 -10.37 -11.99
CA ARG A 325 10.43 -9.51 -13.04
C ARG A 325 10.98 -8.29 -12.28
N PRO A 326 12.27 -7.95 -12.41
CA PRO A 326 12.77 -6.75 -11.77
C PRO A 326 11.89 -5.59 -12.22
N ASN A 327 11.46 -4.76 -11.28
CA ASN A 327 10.99 -3.43 -11.68
C ASN A 327 12.17 -2.75 -12.37
N PRO A 328 11.96 -2.15 -13.50
CA PRO A 328 12.97 -1.29 -14.04
C PRO A 328 13.16 -0.15 -13.03
N VAL A 329 14.30 -0.15 -12.34
CA VAL A 329 14.84 1.06 -11.75
C VAL A 329 15.25 1.90 -12.94
N ILE A 330 14.59 3.03 -13.17
CA ILE A 330 15.11 4.00 -14.15
C ILE A 330 16.35 4.59 -13.49
N GLU A 331 17.49 4.02 -13.80
CA GLU A 331 18.78 4.54 -13.37
C GLU A 331 18.93 6.00 -13.83
N PRO A 332 19.47 6.90 -13.00
CA PRO A 332 19.78 8.25 -13.44
C PRO A 332 20.65 8.21 -14.70
N GLY A 333 20.14 8.72 -15.79
CA GLY A 333 20.80 8.65 -17.10
C GLY A 333 20.26 7.57 -18.04
N THR A 334 19.25 6.77 -17.62
CA THR A 334 18.53 5.89 -18.56
C THR A 334 17.91 6.74 -19.67
N PRO A 335 18.15 6.41 -20.95
CA PRO A 335 17.55 7.13 -22.05
C PRO A 335 16.02 7.07 -21.99
N THR A 336 15.34 8.20 -22.18
CA THR A 336 13.88 8.29 -22.22
C THR A 336 13.39 8.60 -23.62
N LEU A 337 12.15 8.19 -23.93
CA LEU A 337 11.49 8.59 -25.17
C LEU A 337 10.88 10.00 -25.09
N GLY A 338 10.66 10.53 -23.89
CA GLY A 338 9.88 11.76 -23.67
C GLY A 338 8.37 11.50 -23.85
N VAL A 339 7.86 10.40 -23.30
CA VAL A 339 6.43 10.10 -23.26
C VAL A 339 5.97 9.88 -21.82
N LEU A 340 4.75 10.30 -21.54
CA LEU A 340 4.03 9.91 -20.33
C LEU A 340 3.21 8.66 -20.67
N PRO A 341 3.42 7.54 -19.97
CA PRO A 341 2.60 6.36 -20.15
C PRO A 341 1.18 6.56 -19.62
N ASP A 342 0.19 6.01 -20.32
CA ASP A 342 -1.16 5.89 -19.79
C ASP A 342 -1.23 4.72 -18.82
N TYR A 343 -1.21 5.03 -17.55
CA TYR A 343 -1.22 4.06 -16.45
C TYR A 343 -2.58 3.36 -16.28
N MET A 344 -3.66 3.93 -16.85
CA MET A 344 -5.01 3.33 -16.82
C MET A 344 -5.27 2.36 -17.97
N PHE A 345 -4.37 2.29 -18.95
CA PHE A 345 -4.55 1.40 -20.10
C PHE A 345 -4.43 -0.07 -19.70
N ARG A 346 -5.50 -0.83 -19.86
CA ARG A 346 -5.59 -2.27 -19.54
C ARG A 346 -5.37 -3.20 -20.74
N GLY A 347 -5.14 -2.61 -21.92
CA GLY A 347 -4.89 -3.38 -23.15
C GLY A 347 -3.46 -3.93 -23.20
N ASN A 348 -3.21 -4.73 -24.25
CA ASN A 348 -1.86 -5.24 -24.50
C ASN A 348 -0.98 -4.15 -25.11
N GLY A 349 0.15 -3.82 -24.48
CA GLY A 349 1.09 -2.75 -24.87
C GLY A 349 1.18 -1.65 -23.81
N MET A 350 1.95 -0.61 -24.11
CA MET A 350 2.02 0.63 -23.32
C MET A 350 1.41 1.77 -24.15
N ARG A 351 0.25 2.30 -23.74
CA ARG A 351 -0.38 3.45 -24.40
C ARG A 351 0.31 4.73 -23.97
N ILE A 352 0.54 5.61 -24.90
CA ILE A 352 1.07 6.96 -24.64
C ILE A 352 -0.10 7.84 -24.23
N ASP A 353 0.01 8.49 -23.07
CA ASP A 353 -0.93 9.54 -22.64
C ASP A 353 -0.50 10.91 -23.15
N GLU A 354 0.78 11.26 -22.97
CA GLU A 354 1.34 12.53 -23.40
C GLU A 354 2.70 12.34 -24.07
N VAL A 355 3.05 13.23 -25.02
CA VAL A 355 4.36 13.29 -25.68
C VAL A 355 4.98 14.66 -25.40
N THR A 356 6.16 14.66 -24.80
CA THR A 356 6.91 15.87 -24.51
C THR A 356 7.41 16.52 -25.81
N SER A 357 7.00 17.76 -26.06
CA SER A 357 7.36 18.46 -27.29
C SER A 357 8.88 18.67 -27.44
N GLY A 358 9.41 18.29 -28.56
CA GLY A 358 10.85 18.38 -28.89
C GLY A 358 11.67 17.18 -28.45
N ASP A 359 11.10 16.23 -27.68
CA ASP A 359 11.75 14.99 -27.28
C ASP A 359 11.72 13.92 -28.39
N ARG A 360 12.40 12.81 -28.17
CA ARG A 360 12.61 11.72 -29.14
C ARG A 360 11.33 11.17 -29.73
N ALA A 361 10.29 10.98 -28.90
CA ALA A 361 8.99 10.50 -29.36
C ALA A 361 8.28 11.50 -30.26
N ASP A 362 8.31 12.81 -29.93
CA ASP A 362 7.75 13.88 -30.76
C ASP A 362 8.47 13.97 -32.10
N LEU A 363 9.80 13.97 -32.07
CA LEU A 363 10.64 14.00 -33.29
C LEU A 363 10.41 12.74 -34.15
N ALA A 364 10.07 11.61 -33.56
CA ALA A 364 9.72 10.38 -34.27
C ALA A 364 8.27 10.35 -34.74
N GLY A 365 7.45 11.35 -34.40
CA GLY A 365 6.05 11.46 -34.82
C GLY A 365 5.08 10.59 -34.04
N LEU A 366 5.45 10.14 -32.83
CA LEU A 366 4.53 9.49 -31.88
C LEU A 366 3.53 10.51 -31.36
N GLN A 367 2.36 10.04 -30.95
CA GLN A 367 1.25 10.88 -30.53
C GLN A 367 0.55 10.27 -29.32
N PRO A 368 -0.14 11.07 -28.47
CA PRO A 368 -1.05 10.57 -27.48
C PRO A 368 -2.05 9.58 -28.08
N GLY A 369 -2.28 8.47 -27.39
CA GLY A 369 -3.12 7.37 -27.83
C GLY A 369 -2.41 6.26 -28.61
N ASP A 370 -1.16 6.44 -29.04
CA ASP A 370 -0.35 5.36 -29.62
C ASP A 370 -0.07 4.28 -28.59
N ILE A 371 -0.09 3.01 -29.00
CA ILE A 371 0.20 1.89 -28.11
C ILE A 371 1.52 1.25 -28.54
N ILE A 372 2.57 1.41 -27.77
CA ILE A 372 3.86 0.77 -28.01
C ILE A 372 3.73 -0.73 -27.84
N LYS A 373 4.17 -1.49 -28.85
CA LYS A 373 4.08 -2.95 -28.93
C LYS A 373 5.43 -3.64 -28.83
N SER A 374 6.48 -2.99 -29.27
CA SER A 374 7.85 -3.44 -29.06
C SER A 374 8.82 -2.24 -29.08
N LEU A 375 9.92 -2.38 -28.37
CA LEU A 375 11.03 -1.42 -28.33
C LEU A 375 12.34 -2.20 -28.29
N ASN A 376 13.28 -1.85 -29.15
CA ASN A 376 14.60 -2.49 -29.26
C ASN A 376 14.52 -4.03 -29.37
N GLY A 377 13.54 -4.54 -30.14
CA GLY A 377 13.30 -5.99 -30.31
C GLY A 377 12.63 -6.69 -29.13
N MET A 378 12.39 -6.00 -28.02
CA MET A 378 11.67 -6.52 -26.86
C MET A 378 10.16 -6.28 -27.03
N THR A 379 9.35 -7.31 -26.79
CA THR A 379 7.89 -7.18 -26.79
C THR A 379 7.42 -6.38 -25.59
N VAL A 380 6.57 -5.39 -25.83
CA VAL A 380 5.92 -4.58 -24.80
C VAL A 380 4.47 -5.00 -24.70
N THR A 381 4.11 -5.62 -23.59
CA THR A 381 2.73 -6.03 -23.27
C THR A 381 2.09 -5.11 -22.21
N ASN A 382 2.89 -4.30 -21.53
CA ASN A 382 2.50 -3.37 -20.48
C ASN A 382 3.63 -2.35 -20.24
N ILE A 383 3.40 -1.41 -19.31
CA ILE A 383 4.37 -0.36 -18.97
C ILE A 383 5.70 -0.93 -18.46
N PHE A 384 5.70 -2.02 -17.70
CA PHE A 384 6.95 -2.58 -17.17
C PHE A 384 7.83 -3.19 -18.25
N ASP A 385 7.23 -3.85 -19.24
CA ASP A 385 7.97 -4.35 -20.40
C ASP A 385 8.60 -3.18 -21.18
N TYR A 386 7.87 -2.04 -21.28
CA TYR A 386 8.38 -0.81 -21.91
C TYR A 386 9.60 -0.24 -21.15
N MET A 387 9.52 -0.16 -19.83
CA MET A 387 10.61 0.32 -18.99
C MET A 387 11.83 -0.60 -19.07
N ASN A 388 11.64 -1.94 -18.98
CA ASN A 388 12.72 -2.90 -19.20
C ASN A 388 13.39 -2.78 -20.58
N ALA A 389 12.59 -2.45 -21.61
CA ALA A 389 13.14 -2.23 -22.93
C ALA A 389 13.98 -0.96 -23.00
N LEU A 390 13.56 0.12 -22.31
CA LEU A 390 14.35 1.35 -22.20
C LEU A 390 15.70 1.14 -21.53
N GLU A 391 15.76 0.35 -20.45
CA GLU A 391 17.01 0.03 -19.74
C GLU A 391 18.04 -0.69 -20.63
N SER A 392 17.56 -1.41 -21.65
CA SER A 392 18.45 -2.10 -22.59
C SER A 392 19.10 -1.18 -23.61
N ILE A 393 18.75 0.11 -23.63
CA ILE A 393 19.18 1.09 -24.63
C ILE A 393 20.29 1.97 -24.04
N SER A 394 21.30 2.25 -24.82
CA SER A 394 22.38 3.17 -24.47
C SER A 394 22.26 4.49 -25.22
N GLU A 395 22.81 5.57 -24.66
CA GLU A 395 22.98 6.83 -25.44
C GLU A 395 23.74 6.57 -26.74
N ASN A 396 23.22 7.16 -27.84
CA ASN A 396 23.66 7.00 -29.23
C ASN A 396 23.20 5.69 -29.89
N ASP A 397 22.38 4.87 -29.27
CA ASP A 397 21.75 3.75 -29.95
C ASP A 397 20.67 4.25 -30.93
N SER A 398 20.47 3.47 -32.00
CA SER A 398 19.35 3.66 -32.92
C SER A 398 18.50 2.41 -32.89
N VAL A 399 17.29 2.53 -32.35
CA VAL A 399 16.42 1.40 -32.03
C VAL A 399 15.12 1.44 -32.81
N GLU A 400 14.59 0.28 -33.12
CA GLU A 400 13.28 0.12 -33.73
C GLU A 400 12.20 0.13 -32.65
N LEU A 401 11.16 0.96 -32.84
CA LEU A 401 9.96 0.99 -32.01
C LEU A 401 8.76 0.64 -32.89
N GLN A 402 7.97 -0.35 -32.48
CA GLN A 402 6.69 -0.66 -33.09
C GLN A 402 5.55 -0.15 -32.21
N TYR A 403 4.61 0.53 -32.83
CA TYR A 403 3.43 1.05 -32.16
C TYR A 403 2.16 0.82 -32.98
N GLN A 404 1.04 0.81 -32.30
CA GLN A 404 -0.30 0.69 -32.89
C GLN A 404 -1.03 2.04 -32.78
N ARG A 405 -1.47 2.57 -33.90
CA ARG A 405 -2.32 3.77 -34.02
C ARG A 405 -3.57 3.42 -34.82
N ASN A 406 -4.76 3.69 -34.29
CA ASN A 406 -6.04 3.36 -34.97
C ASN A 406 -6.07 1.92 -35.52
N GLU A 407 -5.70 0.96 -34.68
CA GLU A 407 -5.61 -0.48 -35.00
C GLU A 407 -4.54 -0.86 -36.05
N GLN A 408 -3.83 0.08 -36.59
CA GLN A 408 -2.76 -0.16 -37.57
C GLN A 408 -1.39 -0.19 -36.87
N LEU A 409 -0.63 -1.28 -37.09
CA LEU A 409 0.74 -1.41 -36.62
C LEU A 409 1.69 -0.63 -37.52
N SER A 410 2.55 0.16 -36.91
CA SER A 410 3.56 0.98 -37.58
C SER A 410 4.91 0.83 -36.87
N THR A 411 5.99 1.13 -37.60
CA THR A 411 7.35 1.04 -37.08
C THR A 411 8.05 2.36 -37.33
N VAL A 412 8.84 2.82 -36.33
CA VAL A 412 9.69 3.99 -36.43
C VAL A 412 11.06 3.70 -35.86
N THR A 413 12.09 4.34 -36.38
CA THR A 413 13.44 4.28 -35.81
C THR A 413 13.68 5.51 -34.96
N ILE A 414 14.16 5.32 -33.74
CA ILE A 414 14.42 6.36 -32.75
C ILE A 414 15.93 6.36 -32.44
N SER A 415 16.53 7.53 -32.43
CA SER A 415 17.92 7.71 -31.99
C SER A 415 17.95 8.23 -30.56
N PHE A 416 18.70 7.56 -29.71
CA PHE A 416 18.92 7.91 -28.32
C PHE A 416 20.20 8.69 -28.08
#